data_14ced43d9af9d521947e6016dbf3ff36
#
_entry.id   14ced43d9af9d521947e6016dbf3ff36
#
_cell.length_a   1.000
_cell.length_b   1.000
_cell.length_c   1.000
_cell.angle_alpha   90.00
_cell.angle_beta   90.00
_cell.angle_gamma   90.00
#
_symmetry.space_group_name_H-M   'P 1'
#
loop_
_entity.id
_entity.type
_entity.pdbx_description
1 polymer ?
#
loop_
_entity_poly.entity_id
_entity_poly.type
_entity_poly.pdbx_seq_one_letter_code
_entity_poly.pdbx_strand_id
1 'polypeptide(L)'
;VSNFFFNPNKASILICRALAGLFTLNGIMCWYRFGPEVALGSLIAAFVMEVGAHLINLKEIVSASDRTNEDRIIVWMETEDEDLLPYRASSGAVGWDLKAAEDVVIPEGDRVLVGTGIKLEINSPFVEAQVRPRSGRAAREGLTVLNTPGTIDPDYRGEVKVILYNTSNRPVWIRRGERIAQLVFNRVCLPYIVHVDRVRATERGKGGFGSTGK
;
A
#
# COMPACT_ATOMS: atom_id res chain seq x y z
N VAL A 1 -20.17 -17.28 12.10
CA VAL A 1 -19.65 -18.25 11.10
C VAL A 1 -18.14 -18.01 11.05
N SER A 2 -17.39 -18.82 11.81
CA SER A 2 -15.92 -18.74 11.89
C SER A 2 -15.32 -19.39 10.63
N ASN A 3 -14.69 -18.59 9.77
CA ASN A 3 -13.87 -19.07 8.68
C ASN A 3 -12.63 -19.78 9.25
N PHE A 4 -12.62 -21.10 9.22
CA PHE A 4 -11.41 -21.91 9.40
C PHE A 4 -10.51 -21.68 8.19
N PHE A 5 -9.60 -20.71 8.24
CA PHE A 5 -8.51 -20.62 7.29
C PHE A 5 -7.55 -21.79 7.53
N PHE A 6 -7.58 -22.76 6.65
CA PHE A 6 -6.61 -23.84 6.60
C PHE A 6 -5.24 -23.23 6.27
N ASN A 7 -4.34 -23.15 7.25
CA ASN A 7 -2.98 -22.69 7.04
C ASN A 7 -2.11 -23.91 6.70
N PRO A 8 -1.68 -24.07 5.43
CA PRO A 8 -0.91 -25.24 4.97
C PRO A 8 0.41 -25.42 5.74
N ASN A 9 0.97 -24.34 6.28
CA ASN A 9 2.22 -24.37 7.02
C ASN A 9 2.06 -25.01 8.43
N LYS A 10 0.90 -24.80 9.07
CA LYS A 10 0.59 -25.51 10.34
C LYS A 10 0.48 -27.02 10.12
N ALA A 11 -0.02 -27.45 8.98
CA ALA A 11 -0.11 -28.87 8.64
C ALA A 11 1.29 -29.48 8.49
N SER A 12 2.22 -28.78 7.83
CA SER A 12 3.62 -29.27 7.66
C SER A 12 4.35 -29.43 8.98
N ILE A 13 4.21 -28.46 9.91
CA ILE A 13 4.81 -28.54 11.25
C ILE A 13 4.20 -29.70 12.07
N LEU A 14 2.86 -29.88 11.96
CA LEU A 14 2.18 -30.96 12.67
C LEU A 14 2.63 -32.34 12.14
N ILE A 15 2.79 -32.48 10.82
CA ILE A 15 3.29 -33.71 10.20
C ILE A 15 4.72 -34.01 10.65
N CYS A 16 5.63 -33.02 10.66
CA CYS A 16 7.01 -33.20 11.14
C CYS A 16 7.05 -33.64 12.61
N ARG A 17 6.24 -33.05 13.48
CA ARG A 17 6.14 -33.44 14.89
C ARG A 17 5.54 -34.83 15.10
N ALA A 18 4.54 -35.20 14.31
CA ALA A 18 3.96 -36.54 14.34
C ALA A 18 5.00 -37.59 13.89
N LEU A 19 5.78 -37.30 12.83
CA LEU A 19 6.85 -38.17 12.38
C LEU A 19 7.99 -38.27 13.40
N ALA A 20 8.41 -37.17 14.02
CA ALA A 20 9.40 -37.17 15.09
C ALA A 20 8.94 -38.04 16.27
N GLY A 21 7.67 -37.92 16.67
CA GLY A 21 7.08 -38.79 17.70
C GLY A 21 7.10 -40.28 17.34
N LEU A 22 6.82 -40.63 16.08
CA LEU A 22 6.90 -42.00 15.56
C LEU A 22 8.35 -42.53 15.56
N PHE A 23 9.35 -41.70 15.22
CA PHE A 23 10.75 -42.07 15.28
C PHE A 23 11.26 -42.28 16.70
N THR A 24 10.81 -41.50 17.69
CA THR A 24 11.15 -41.71 19.09
C THR A 24 10.55 -43.00 19.64
N LEU A 25 9.31 -43.32 19.33
CA LEU A 25 8.64 -44.55 19.68
C LEU A 25 9.31 -45.75 19.01
N ASN A 26 9.67 -45.68 17.75
CA ASN A 26 10.45 -46.69 17.05
C ASN A 26 11.86 -46.86 17.62
N GLY A 27 12.49 -45.77 18.06
CA GLY A 27 13.80 -45.83 18.76
C GLY A 27 13.75 -46.65 20.02
N ILE A 28 12.70 -46.44 20.85
CA ILE A 28 12.50 -47.23 22.09
C ILE A 28 12.24 -48.71 21.75
N MET A 29 11.37 -48.99 20.77
CA MET A 29 11.10 -50.37 20.30
C MET A 29 12.33 -51.05 19.72
N CYS A 30 13.14 -50.31 18.93
CA CYS A 30 14.39 -50.80 18.35
C CYS A 30 15.46 -51.12 19.40
N TRP A 31 15.50 -50.34 20.51
CA TRP A 31 16.46 -50.61 21.57
C TRP A 31 16.22 -51.98 22.21
N TYR A 32 14.96 -52.36 22.39
CA TYR A 32 14.59 -53.69 22.91
C TYR A 32 14.86 -54.83 21.96
N ARG A 33 14.86 -54.57 20.64
CA ARG A 33 14.93 -55.61 19.59
C ARG A 33 16.28 -55.71 18.89
N PHE A 34 16.99 -54.62 18.68
CA PHE A 34 18.19 -54.55 17.82
C PHE A 34 19.40 -53.89 18.50
N GLY A 35 19.25 -53.41 19.74
CA GLY A 35 20.34 -52.83 20.50
C GLY A 35 20.49 -51.30 20.35
N PRO A 36 21.45 -50.71 21.12
CA PRO A 36 21.52 -49.25 21.32
C PRO A 36 21.91 -48.43 20.08
N GLU A 37 22.67 -49.02 19.15
CA GLU A 37 23.14 -48.29 17.97
C GLU A 37 21.98 -47.92 17.02
N VAL A 38 21.03 -48.82 16.80
CA VAL A 38 19.86 -48.61 15.96
C VAL A 38 18.88 -47.66 16.62
N ALA A 39 18.75 -47.74 17.97
CA ALA A 39 17.94 -46.80 18.74
C ALA A 39 18.49 -45.39 18.67
N LEU A 40 19.82 -45.22 18.72
CA LEU A 40 20.48 -43.91 18.60
C LEU A 40 20.19 -43.26 17.23
N GLY A 41 20.22 -44.03 16.16
CA GLY A 41 19.87 -43.55 14.82
C GLY A 41 18.44 -43.00 14.72
N SER A 42 17.48 -43.70 15.32
CA SER A 42 16.07 -43.25 15.38
C SER A 42 15.88 -42.00 16.22
N LEU A 43 16.60 -41.84 17.33
CA LEU A 43 16.59 -40.65 18.17
C LEU A 43 17.20 -39.43 17.48
N ILE A 44 18.32 -39.63 16.77
CA ILE A 44 18.97 -38.60 15.97
C ILE A 44 18.01 -38.12 14.86
N ALA A 45 17.36 -39.04 14.17
CA ALA A 45 16.41 -38.71 13.11
C ALA A 45 15.21 -37.90 13.66
N ALA A 46 14.69 -38.27 14.83
CA ALA A 46 13.62 -37.52 15.51
C ALA A 46 14.08 -36.10 15.90
N PHE A 47 15.28 -35.97 16.43
CA PHE A 47 15.86 -34.66 16.78
C PHE A 47 16.06 -33.78 15.56
N VAL A 48 16.58 -34.31 14.46
CA VAL A 48 16.78 -33.58 13.21
C VAL A 48 15.43 -33.09 12.63
N MET A 49 14.38 -33.91 12.70
CA MET A 49 13.04 -33.52 12.26
C MET A 49 12.43 -32.42 13.13
N GLU A 50 12.62 -32.48 14.45
CA GLU A 50 12.12 -31.46 15.38
C GLU A 50 12.85 -30.12 15.19
N VAL A 51 14.19 -30.16 15.03
CA VAL A 51 14.99 -28.98 14.69
C VAL A 51 14.58 -28.41 13.34
N GLY A 52 14.36 -29.27 12.33
CA GLY A 52 13.86 -28.87 11.02
C GLY A 52 12.50 -28.15 11.11
N ALA A 53 11.57 -28.68 11.90
CA ALA A 53 10.25 -28.05 12.12
C ALA A 53 10.37 -26.68 12.82
N HIS A 54 11.30 -26.55 13.77
CA HIS A 54 11.56 -25.26 14.42
C HIS A 54 12.20 -24.25 13.47
N LEU A 55 13.13 -24.66 12.62
CA LEU A 55 13.77 -23.79 11.62
C LEU A 55 12.75 -23.30 10.57
N ILE A 56 11.82 -24.16 10.14
CA ILE A 56 10.73 -23.77 9.22
C ILE A 56 9.84 -22.73 9.90
N ASN A 57 9.46 -22.95 11.15
CA ASN A 57 8.62 -22.01 11.89
C ASN A 57 9.30 -20.65 12.10
N LEU A 58 10.59 -20.64 12.45
CA LEU A 58 11.38 -19.40 12.56
C LEU A 58 11.48 -18.66 11.21
N LYS A 59 11.74 -19.38 10.13
CA LYS A 59 11.78 -18.78 8.79
C LYS A 59 10.46 -18.15 8.38
N GLU A 60 9.32 -18.76 8.74
CA GLU A 60 7.99 -18.21 8.50
C GLU A 60 7.72 -16.98 9.36
N ILE A 61 8.12 -16.98 10.64
CA ILE A 61 7.98 -15.83 11.54
C ILE A 61 8.82 -14.65 11.02
N VAL A 62 10.07 -14.90 10.64
CA VAL A 62 10.96 -13.86 10.07
C VAL A 62 10.39 -13.34 8.76
N SER A 63 9.96 -14.20 7.85
CA SER A 63 9.38 -13.78 6.56
C SER A 63 8.04 -13.06 6.71
N ALA A 64 7.25 -13.37 7.73
CA ALA A 64 6.02 -12.64 8.05
C ALA A 64 6.33 -11.28 8.68
N SER A 65 7.37 -11.19 9.53
CA SER A 65 7.85 -9.93 10.09
C SER A 65 8.43 -9.01 9.02
N ASP A 66 9.21 -9.56 8.10
CA ASP A 66 9.78 -8.79 6.97
C ASP A 66 8.68 -8.30 6.02
N ARG A 67 7.69 -9.16 5.67
CA ARG A 67 6.54 -8.75 4.87
C ARG A 67 5.71 -7.64 5.52
N THR A 68 5.54 -7.65 6.85
CA THR A 68 4.82 -6.58 7.55
C THR A 68 5.60 -5.27 7.59
N ASN A 69 6.92 -5.29 7.46
CA ASN A 69 7.75 -4.08 7.39
C ASN A 69 7.96 -3.58 5.95
N GLU A 70 8.19 -4.47 4.98
CA GLU A 70 8.35 -4.09 3.56
C GLU A 70 7.05 -3.61 2.91
N ASP A 71 5.89 -4.11 3.35
CA ASP A 71 4.57 -3.68 2.84
C ASP A 71 4.05 -2.41 3.52
N ARG A 72 4.69 -1.92 4.58
CA ARG A 72 4.23 -0.74 5.28
C ARG A 72 4.67 0.53 4.56
N ILE A 73 3.70 1.23 3.98
CA ILE A 73 3.95 2.54 3.39
C ILE A 73 4.06 3.58 4.52
N ILE A 74 5.21 4.25 4.55
CA ILE A 74 5.50 5.36 5.47
C ILE A 74 5.62 6.63 4.64
N VAL A 75 4.93 7.66 5.08
CA VAL A 75 5.02 8.99 4.48
C VAL A 75 5.48 9.94 5.58
N TRP A 76 6.65 10.55 5.40
CA TRP A 76 7.11 11.64 6.24
C TRP A 76 6.61 12.96 5.65
N MET A 77 6.17 13.86 6.51
CA MET A 77 5.70 15.18 6.11
C MET A 77 6.46 16.25 6.86
N GLU A 78 7.02 17.22 6.13
CA GLU A 78 7.69 18.41 6.65
C GLU A 78 6.74 19.60 6.54
N THR A 79 6.59 20.37 7.62
CA THR A 79 5.87 21.63 7.67
C THR A 79 6.45 22.51 8.77
N GLU A 80 6.41 23.81 8.59
CA GLU A 80 6.73 24.80 9.65
C GLU A 80 5.54 25.08 10.57
N ASP A 81 4.36 24.61 10.19
CA ASP A 81 3.09 24.83 10.90
C ASP A 81 2.28 23.53 11.00
N GLU A 82 2.28 22.92 12.18
CA GLU A 82 1.57 21.67 12.45
C GLU A 82 0.05 21.75 12.19
N ASP A 83 -0.54 22.94 12.28
CA ASP A 83 -1.96 23.15 11.97
C ASP A 83 -2.28 22.88 10.50
N LEU A 84 -1.28 22.90 9.61
CA LEU A 84 -1.44 22.58 8.18
C LEU A 84 -1.32 21.09 7.89
N LEU A 85 -0.87 20.26 8.85
CA LEU A 85 -0.77 18.82 8.63
C LEU A 85 -2.09 18.24 8.12
N PRO A 86 -2.03 17.42 7.05
CA PRO A 86 -3.21 16.75 6.54
C PRO A 86 -3.77 15.75 7.56
N TYR A 87 -5.08 15.61 7.59
CA TYR A 87 -5.73 14.64 8.45
C TYR A 87 -6.89 13.93 7.74
N ARG A 88 -7.27 12.77 8.23
CA ARG A 88 -8.45 12.05 7.76
C ARG A 88 -9.66 12.39 8.63
N ALA A 89 -10.75 12.78 8.01
CA ALA A 89 -11.96 13.16 8.73
C ALA A 89 -12.66 11.98 9.46
N SER A 90 -12.37 10.74 9.06
CA SER A 90 -12.85 9.53 9.72
C SER A 90 -11.82 8.39 9.59
N SER A 91 -11.93 7.35 10.40
CA SER A 91 -11.04 6.18 10.35
C SER A 91 -11.08 5.43 9.01
N GLY A 92 -12.22 5.43 8.32
CA GLY A 92 -12.41 4.82 7.01
C GLY A 92 -12.12 5.74 5.83
N ALA A 93 -11.81 7.03 6.05
CA ALA A 93 -11.48 7.94 4.96
C ALA A 93 -10.15 7.54 4.31
N VAL A 94 -10.12 7.54 2.98
CA VAL A 94 -8.90 7.29 2.20
C VAL A 94 -8.15 8.60 1.95
N GLY A 95 -8.88 9.71 1.76
CA GLY A 95 -8.32 11.03 1.51
C GLY A 95 -7.84 11.73 2.79
N TRP A 96 -6.68 12.37 2.70
CA TRP A 96 -6.12 13.24 3.71
C TRP A 96 -6.39 14.67 3.30
N ASP A 97 -7.19 15.42 4.07
CA ASP A 97 -7.56 16.78 3.73
C ASP A 97 -6.33 17.71 3.72
N LEU A 98 -6.08 18.37 2.58
CA LEU A 98 -5.08 19.42 2.41
C LEU A 98 -5.69 20.79 2.69
N LYS A 99 -4.95 21.61 3.44
CA LYS A 99 -5.36 22.97 3.82
C LYS A 99 -4.60 24.02 3.03
N ALA A 100 -5.18 25.18 2.84
CA ALA A 100 -4.49 26.34 2.28
C ALA A 100 -3.51 26.93 3.30
N ALA A 101 -2.28 27.22 2.89
CA ALA A 101 -1.27 27.86 3.73
C ALA A 101 -1.46 29.40 3.84
N GLU A 102 -2.29 29.98 2.99
CA GLU A 102 -2.53 31.41 2.87
C GLU A 102 -3.96 31.73 2.51
N ASP A 103 -4.36 32.99 2.72
CA ASP A 103 -5.62 33.51 2.21
C ASP A 103 -5.51 33.75 0.71
N VAL A 104 -6.49 33.31 -0.08
CA VAL A 104 -6.48 33.47 -1.53
C VAL A 104 -7.88 33.68 -2.09
N VAL A 105 -7.98 34.46 -3.14
CA VAL A 105 -9.21 34.65 -3.92
C VAL A 105 -9.02 34.02 -5.28
N ILE A 106 -9.96 33.19 -5.69
CA ILE A 106 -9.97 32.59 -7.02
C ILE A 106 -11.08 33.30 -7.83
N PRO A 107 -10.74 34.13 -8.81
CA PRO A 107 -11.72 34.78 -9.67
C PRO A 107 -12.64 33.77 -10.38
N GLU A 108 -13.78 34.23 -10.86
CA GLU A 108 -14.68 33.41 -11.67
C GLU A 108 -13.98 32.94 -12.96
N GLY A 109 -14.13 31.64 -13.27
CA GLY A 109 -13.55 31.05 -14.49
C GLY A 109 -12.00 31.02 -14.53
N ASP A 110 -11.32 31.32 -13.42
CA ASP A 110 -9.88 31.38 -13.36
C ASP A 110 -9.30 30.33 -12.38
N ARG A 111 -7.96 30.24 -12.34
CA ARG A 111 -7.20 29.29 -11.53
C ARG A 111 -6.14 30.00 -10.71
N VAL A 112 -5.85 29.44 -9.55
CA VAL A 112 -4.78 29.91 -8.67
C VAL A 112 -3.98 28.69 -8.16
N LEU A 113 -2.68 28.83 -8.10
CA LEU A 113 -1.77 27.87 -7.48
C LEU A 113 -1.67 28.20 -5.97
N VAL A 114 -2.23 27.33 -5.14
CA VAL A 114 -2.32 27.54 -3.68
C VAL A 114 -1.31 26.63 -2.98
N GLY A 115 -0.46 27.22 -2.14
CA GLY A 115 0.45 26.50 -1.26
C GLY A 115 -0.30 25.76 -0.14
N THR A 116 0.25 24.62 0.28
CA THR A 116 -0.26 23.87 1.44
C THR A 116 0.68 23.93 2.64
N GLY A 117 1.90 24.44 2.46
CA GLY A 117 2.96 24.42 3.49
C GLY A 117 3.51 23.03 3.80
N ILE A 118 3.19 22.02 2.97
CA ILE A 118 3.58 20.62 3.20
C ILE A 118 4.57 20.16 2.15
N LYS A 119 5.67 19.53 2.58
CA LYS A 119 6.53 18.68 1.75
C LYS A 119 6.38 17.25 2.22
N LEU A 120 6.60 16.28 1.35
CA LEU A 120 6.47 14.86 1.68
C LEU A 120 7.60 14.00 1.12
N GLU A 121 7.82 12.88 1.78
CA GLU A 121 8.69 11.80 1.34
C GLU A 121 7.95 10.48 1.49
N ILE A 122 7.93 9.66 0.43
CA ILE A 122 7.30 8.33 0.42
C ILE A 122 8.40 7.28 0.37
N ASN A 123 8.35 6.29 1.28
CA ASN A 123 9.39 5.23 1.39
C ASN A 123 9.38 4.20 0.25
N SER A 124 8.50 4.32 -0.72
CA SER A 124 8.33 3.33 -1.79
C SER A 124 8.26 4.00 -3.16
N PRO A 125 9.07 3.57 -4.15
CA PRO A 125 8.98 4.05 -5.52
C PRO A 125 7.71 3.55 -6.24
N PHE A 126 6.99 2.59 -5.67
CA PHE A 126 5.75 2.03 -6.21
C PHE A 126 4.49 2.67 -5.62
N VAL A 127 4.62 3.84 -4.99
CA VAL A 127 3.50 4.60 -4.43
C VAL A 127 3.61 6.04 -4.85
N GLU A 128 2.54 6.57 -5.41
CA GLU A 128 2.37 8.00 -5.66
C GLU A 128 1.42 8.62 -4.64
N ALA A 129 1.48 9.93 -4.46
CA ALA A 129 0.42 10.70 -3.87
C ALA A 129 -0.37 11.43 -4.96
N GLN A 130 -1.69 11.48 -4.85
CA GLN A 130 -2.55 12.20 -5.79
C GLN A 130 -3.32 13.30 -5.10
N VAL A 131 -3.24 14.51 -5.62
CA VAL A 131 -4.09 15.63 -5.23
C VAL A 131 -5.41 15.54 -5.99
N ARG A 132 -6.51 15.41 -5.24
CA ARG A 132 -7.87 15.29 -5.77
C ARG A 132 -8.79 16.37 -5.20
N PRO A 133 -9.84 16.81 -5.94
CA PRO A 133 -10.80 17.77 -5.42
C PRO A 133 -11.61 17.18 -4.27
N ARG A 134 -12.13 18.05 -3.43
CA ARG A 134 -13.12 17.71 -2.40
C ARG A 134 -14.52 17.83 -2.98
N SER A 135 -15.28 16.75 -2.93
CA SER A 135 -16.64 16.67 -3.48
C SER A 135 -17.56 17.77 -2.98
N GLY A 136 -17.46 18.12 -1.68
CA GLY A 136 -18.28 19.17 -1.08
C GLY A 136 -17.99 20.56 -1.65
N ARG A 137 -16.73 20.90 -1.92
CA ARG A 137 -16.37 22.18 -2.55
C ARG A 137 -16.73 22.20 -4.04
N ALA A 138 -16.51 21.08 -4.73
CA ALA A 138 -16.89 20.94 -6.13
C ALA A 138 -18.42 21.14 -6.31
N ALA A 139 -19.22 20.47 -5.49
CA ALA A 139 -20.69 20.53 -5.63
C ALA A 139 -21.31 21.87 -5.23
N ARG A 140 -20.79 22.52 -4.15
CA ARG A 140 -21.41 23.73 -3.64
C ARG A 140 -20.82 25.03 -4.19
N GLU A 141 -19.54 25.02 -4.51
CA GLU A 141 -18.78 26.22 -4.85
C GLU A 141 -18.23 26.18 -6.29
N GLY A 142 -18.36 25.04 -6.98
CA GLY A 142 -17.76 24.88 -8.31
C GLY A 142 -16.22 24.86 -8.26
N LEU A 143 -15.61 24.57 -7.09
CA LEU A 143 -14.16 24.56 -6.92
C LEU A 143 -13.60 23.18 -7.18
N THR A 144 -12.64 23.08 -8.10
CA THR A 144 -11.98 21.80 -8.45
C THR A 144 -10.47 21.95 -8.52
N VAL A 145 -9.76 20.82 -8.63
CA VAL A 145 -8.34 20.77 -8.90
C VAL A 145 -8.18 20.61 -10.42
N LEU A 146 -7.54 21.57 -11.07
CA LEU A 146 -7.51 21.66 -12.53
C LEU A 146 -6.85 20.45 -13.20
N ASN A 147 -5.75 19.96 -12.64
CA ASN A 147 -4.99 18.82 -13.14
C ASN A 147 -5.35 17.48 -12.44
N THR A 148 -6.57 17.38 -11.92
CA THR A 148 -6.96 16.17 -11.15
C THR A 148 -7.00 14.92 -12.03
N PRO A 149 -6.46 13.77 -11.51
CA PRO A 149 -5.66 13.61 -10.30
C PRO A 149 -4.22 14.14 -10.48
N GLY A 150 -3.84 15.11 -9.64
CA GLY A 150 -2.49 15.71 -9.68
C GLY A 150 -1.46 14.77 -9.05
N THR A 151 -0.55 14.22 -9.84
CA THR A 151 0.47 13.27 -9.39
C THR A 151 1.58 13.97 -8.61
N ILE A 152 1.93 13.41 -7.47
CA ILE A 152 3.11 13.74 -6.67
C ILE A 152 3.99 12.50 -6.63
N ASP A 153 5.15 12.59 -7.24
CA ASP A 153 6.11 11.50 -7.32
C ASP A 153 6.77 11.22 -5.95
N PRO A 154 7.16 9.97 -5.67
CA PRO A 154 7.76 9.60 -4.37
C PRO A 154 9.09 10.30 -4.08
N ASP A 155 9.80 10.76 -5.11
CA ASP A 155 11.06 11.51 -5.00
C ASP A 155 10.90 13.04 -5.07
N TYR A 156 9.68 13.56 -5.22
CA TYR A 156 9.41 15.00 -5.17
C TYR A 156 9.62 15.53 -3.74
N ARG A 157 10.43 16.57 -3.61
CA ARG A 157 10.78 17.21 -2.30
C ARG A 157 10.33 18.67 -2.21
N GLY A 158 9.65 19.18 -3.24
CA GLY A 158 9.07 20.52 -3.19
C GLY A 158 7.79 20.55 -2.38
N GLU A 159 7.30 21.76 -2.12
CA GLU A 159 6.02 21.98 -1.50
C GLU A 159 4.88 21.44 -2.37
N VAL A 160 3.96 20.68 -1.77
CA VAL A 160 2.71 20.25 -2.41
C VAL A 160 1.83 21.47 -2.61
N LYS A 161 1.59 21.84 -3.87
CA LYS A 161 0.71 22.93 -4.24
C LYS A 161 -0.50 22.42 -5.00
N VAL A 162 -1.62 23.12 -4.86
CA VAL A 162 -2.88 22.75 -5.47
C VAL A 162 -3.29 23.78 -6.52
N ILE A 163 -3.46 23.35 -7.77
CA ILE A 163 -3.98 24.19 -8.84
C ILE A 163 -5.51 24.19 -8.73
N LEU A 164 -6.05 25.15 -7.99
CA LEU A 164 -7.50 25.30 -7.84
C LEU A 164 -8.09 26.04 -9.02
N TYR A 165 -9.20 25.54 -9.54
CA TYR A 165 -9.97 26.16 -10.61
C TYR A 165 -11.40 26.41 -10.15
N ASN A 166 -11.86 27.63 -10.37
CA ASN A 166 -13.22 28.07 -10.04
C ASN A 166 -14.10 28.00 -11.29
N THR A 167 -15.01 27.03 -11.34
CA THR A 167 -15.98 26.85 -12.42
C THR A 167 -17.26 27.64 -12.23
N SER A 168 -17.38 28.35 -11.09
CA SER A 168 -18.58 29.14 -10.78
C SER A 168 -18.52 30.53 -11.43
N ASN A 169 -19.63 31.26 -11.35
CA ASN A 169 -19.80 32.63 -11.88
C ASN A 169 -19.59 33.74 -10.81
N ARG A 170 -18.84 33.42 -9.76
CA ARG A 170 -18.51 34.36 -8.67
C ARG A 170 -17.12 34.01 -8.10
N PRO A 171 -16.40 35.01 -7.54
CA PRO A 171 -15.14 34.72 -6.86
C PRO A 171 -15.33 33.75 -5.69
N VAL A 172 -14.38 32.85 -5.48
CA VAL A 172 -14.31 31.95 -4.32
C VAL A 172 -13.18 32.42 -3.41
N TRP A 173 -13.54 32.71 -2.17
CA TRP A 173 -12.62 33.12 -1.11
C TRP A 173 -12.18 31.88 -0.34
N ILE A 174 -10.89 31.75 -0.11
CA ILE A 174 -10.29 30.70 0.70
C ILE A 174 -9.45 31.38 1.77
N ARG A 175 -9.64 30.96 3.01
CA ARG A 175 -8.84 31.42 4.14
C ARG A 175 -7.76 30.38 4.46
N ARG A 176 -6.64 30.83 5.00
CA ARG A 176 -5.63 29.96 5.56
C ARG A 176 -6.25 28.94 6.51
N GLY A 177 -5.82 27.68 6.43
CA GLY A 177 -6.34 26.56 7.20
C GLY A 177 -7.62 25.92 6.64
N GLU A 178 -8.28 26.52 5.64
CA GLU A 178 -9.42 25.88 4.98
C GLU A 178 -8.99 24.68 4.13
N ARG A 179 -9.80 23.63 4.17
CA ARG A 179 -9.58 22.42 3.39
C ARG A 179 -9.91 22.65 1.92
N ILE A 180 -8.93 22.58 1.05
CA ILE A 180 -9.01 22.91 -0.37
C ILE A 180 -9.00 21.71 -1.32
N ALA A 181 -8.34 20.65 -0.90
CA ALA A 181 -8.16 19.42 -1.67
C ALA A 181 -8.02 18.22 -0.74
N GLN A 182 -7.80 17.05 -1.30
CA GLN A 182 -7.44 15.86 -0.54
C GLN A 182 -6.27 15.11 -1.20
N LEU A 183 -5.39 14.55 -0.39
CA LEU A 183 -4.26 13.75 -0.80
C LEU A 183 -4.64 12.27 -0.66
N VAL A 184 -4.42 11.47 -1.71
CA VAL A 184 -4.70 10.03 -1.73
C VAL A 184 -3.45 9.30 -2.20
N PHE A 185 -3.05 8.27 -1.47
CA PHE A 185 -1.89 7.44 -1.84
C PHE A 185 -2.34 6.21 -2.61
N ASN A 186 -1.69 5.95 -3.77
CA ASN A 186 -2.01 4.82 -4.63
C ASN A 186 -0.75 4.03 -4.96
N ARG A 187 -0.87 2.70 -5.05
CA ARG A 187 0.17 1.88 -5.65
C ARG A 187 0.19 2.06 -7.15
N VAL A 188 1.38 2.19 -7.72
CA VAL A 188 1.58 2.37 -9.16
C VAL A 188 2.39 1.22 -9.75
N CYS A 189 2.12 0.94 -11.02
CA CYS A 189 2.91 -0.01 -11.79
C CYS A 189 3.97 0.77 -12.58
N LEU A 190 5.23 0.39 -12.44
CA LEU A 190 6.34 0.94 -13.22
C LEU A 190 6.74 -0.10 -14.31
N PRO A 191 6.13 -0.07 -15.49
CA PRO A 191 6.40 -1.05 -16.54
C PRO A 191 7.73 -0.77 -17.23
N TYR A 192 8.37 -1.82 -17.72
CA TYR A 192 9.43 -1.65 -18.72
C TYR A 192 8.81 -1.31 -20.07
N ILE A 193 9.23 -0.19 -20.63
CA ILE A 193 8.79 0.27 -21.97
C ILE A 193 9.79 -0.25 -22.98
N VAL A 194 9.29 -1.02 -23.96
CA VAL A 194 10.10 -1.55 -25.08
C VAL A 194 9.56 -0.97 -26.39
N HIS A 195 10.43 -0.35 -27.16
CA HIS A 195 10.10 0.10 -28.50
C HIS A 195 9.96 -1.10 -29.44
N VAL A 196 8.88 -1.14 -30.19
CA VAL A 196 8.60 -2.16 -31.22
C VAL A 196 8.06 -1.47 -32.48
N ASP A 197 8.36 -2.01 -33.66
CA ASP A 197 7.86 -1.47 -34.92
C ASP A 197 6.34 -1.62 -35.05
N ARG A 198 5.78 -2.64 -34.42
CA ARG A 198 4.35 -2.92 -34.47
C ARG A 198 3.86 -3.64 -33.22
N VAL A 199 2.77 -3.15 -32.64
CA VAL A 199 2.05 -3.85 -31.55
C VAL A 199 1.19 -5.00 -32.12
N ARG A 200 0.94 -6.01 -31.28
CA ARG A 200 0.10 -7.17 -31.66
C ARG A 200 -1.34 -6.73 -31.92
N ALA A 201 -1.98 -7.34 -32.91
CA ALA A 201 -3.39 -7.15 -33.17
C ALA A 201 -4.26 -7.71 -32.04
N THR A 202 -5.39 -7.05 -31.77
CA THR A 202 -6.41 -7.50 -30.83
C THR A 202 -7.78 -7.46 -31.49
N GLU A 203 -8.79 -8.12 -30.92
CA GLU A 203 -10.16 -8.07 -31.39
C GLU A 203 -10.70 -6.63 -31.45
N ARG A 204 -10.42 -5.81 -30.45
CA ARG A 204 -10.79 -4.40 -30.42
C ARG A 204 -10.07 -3.56 -31.49
N GLY A 205 -8.87 -3.95 -31.86
CA GLY A 205 -8.03 -3.25 -32.83
C GLY A 205 -7.87 -1.76 -32.50
N LYS A 206 -8.25 -0.89 -33.44
CA LYS A 206 -8.19 0.58 -33.31
C LYS A 206 -9.47 1.21 -32.74
N GLY A 207 -10.45 0.40 -32.30
CA GLY A 207 -11.72 0.89 -31.79
C GLY A 207 -11.57 1.72 -30.51
N GLY A 208 -12.09 2.93 -30.52
CA GLY A 208 -12.10 3.88 -29.42
C GLY A 208 -13.23 4.89 -29.58
N PHE A 209 -13.32 5.89 -28.68
CA PHE A 209 -14.28 7.01 -28.76
C PHE A 209 -15.74 6.61 -29.01
N GLY A 210 -16.19 5.54 -28.34
CA GLY A 210 -17.56 5.03 -28.48
C GLY A 210 -17.76 3.98 -29.59
N SER A 211 -16.69 3.39 -30.13
CA SER A 211 -16.76 2.33 -31.17
C SER A 211 -17.52 1.07 -30.73
N THR A 212 -17.79 0.90 -29.42
CA THR A 212 -18.55 -0.23 -28.86
C THR A 212 -20.05 0.06 -28.70
N GLY A 213 -20.52 1.20 -29.24
CA GLY A 213 -21.93 1.62 -29.19
C GLY A 213 -22.24 2.53 -27.99
N LYS A 214 -23.49 3.02 -27.96
CA LYS A 214 -24.08 3.77 -26.83
C LYS A 214 -24.88 2.80 -25.97
#